data_d051f2ee306301c760059ddc1994cfb5
#
_entry.id   d051f2ee306301c760059ddc1994cfb5
#
_cell.length_a   1.000
_cell.length_b   1.000
_cell.length_c   1.000
_cell.angle_alpha   90.00
_cell.angle_beta   90.00
_cell.angle_gamma   90.00
#
_symmetry.space_group_name_H-M   'P 1'
#
loop_
_entity.id
_entity.type
_entity.pdbx_description
1 polymer ?
#
loop_
_entity_poly.entity_id
_entity_poly.type
_entity_poly.pdbx_seq_one_letter_code
_entity_poly.pdbx_strand_id
1 'polypeptide(L)'
;MIISGSASQSLAAALAAELDEALASVVYEDFPDGELLAATPDIDDADRAVIVASTTSAEAHIELLQLQDAVVEAGIEETVTVIPYMGYGRQDAPYTPDGTERAGYPISARAMARAISTGTDRVLTVSPHETTVCEFFDVPADPVDAAAHLAEPLPSELTDPVFLSPDAGAVDLAESVQAAYGHGTVDYFEKTRLSGSEVEIAPSDTAVAGRDIVIVDDIIATGSTMSQSIAVLNDRDAARVFVGCVHPVLVDNARIKLARAGVEAVYGTDTIERAVSSVSVAPSIADML
;
A
#
# COMPACT_ATOMS: atom_id res chain seq x y z
N MET A 1 4.57 -3.40 22.93
CA MET A 1 5.62 -4.21 22.23
C MET A 1 5.26 -4.35 20.77
N ILE A 2 6.22 -4.22 19.85
CA ILE A 2 6.00 -4.33 18.40
C ILE A 2 6.40 -5.73 17.92
N ILE A 3 5.54 -6.38 17.14
CA ILE A 3 5.75 -7.72 16.56
C ILE A 3 5.70 -7.58 15.04
N SER A 4 6.70 -8.10 14.34
CA SER A 4 6.78 -8.01 12.89
C SER A 4 6.23 -9.26 12.21
N GLY A 5 5.44 -9.11 11.15
CA GLY A 5 5.31 -10.13 10.11
C GLY A 5 6.56 -10.17 9.22
N SER A 6 6.83 -11.30 8.57
CA SER A 6 8.04 -11.52 7.75
C SER A 6 8.19 -10.49 6.62
N ALA A 7 7.08 -9.98 6.09
CA ALA A 7 7.03 -9.00 5.00
C ALA A 7 7.07 -7.53 5.46
N SER A 8 7.25 -7.24 6.77
CA SER A 8 7.14 -5.88 7.34
C SER A 8 8.23 -5.56 8.36
N GLN A 9 9.39 -6.20 8.25
CA GLN A 9 10.45 -6.13 9.28
C GLN A 9 11.03 -4.71 9.42
N SER A 10 11.29 -4.04 8.32
CA SER A 10 11.85 -2.67 8.34
C SER A 10 10.84 -1.67 8.89
N LEU A 11 9.57 -1.77 8.49
CA LEU A 11 8.51 -0.90 9.00
C LEU A 11 8.25 -1.15 10.50
N ALA A 12 8.21 -2.41 10.94
CA ALA A 12 8.04 -2.73 12.35
C ALA A 12 9.20 -2.19 13.20
N ALA A 13 10.44 -2.28 12.71
CA ALA A 13 11.60 -1.70 13.38
C ALA A 13 11.54 -0.16 13.42
N ALA A 14 11.09 0.48 12.32
CA ALA A 14 10.90 1.93 12.28
C ALA A 14 9.79 2.37 13.26
N LEU A 15 8.68 1.64 13.34
CA LEU A 15 7.58 1.92 14.25
C LEU A 15 8.01 1.74 15.72
N ALA A 16 8.78 0.69 16.03
CA ALA A 16 9.34 0.46 17.36
C ALA A 16 10.23 1.62 17.81
N ALA A 17 11.06 2.15 16.89
CA ALA A 17 11.90 3.30 17.15
C ALA A 17 11.09 4.60 17.33
N GLU A 18 10.03 4.81 16.53
CA GLU A 18 9.16 5.99 16.62
C GLU A 18 8.40 6.04 17.94
N LEU A 19 7.95 4.88 18.44
CA LEU A 19 7.19 4.75 19.69
C LEU A 19 8.06 4.56 20.93
N ASP A 20 9.39 4.40 20.78
CA ASP A 20 10.31 3.98 21.87
C ASP A 20 9.83 2.67 22.54
N GLU A 21 9.27 1.76 21.74
CA GLU A 21 8.78 0.45 22.18
C GLU A 21 9.75 -0.69 21.79
N ALA A 22 9.71 -1.78 22.57
CA ALA A 22 10.51 -2.96 22.28
C ALA A 22 10.00 -3.68 21.01
N LEU A 23 10.94 -4.15 20.18
CA LEU A 23 10.68 -5.04 19.06
C LEU A 23 10.84 -6.50 19.53
N ALA A 24 9.79 -7.31 19.37
CA ALA A 24 9.81 -8.72 19.74
C ALA A 24 10.68 -9.56 18.79
N SER A 25 11.27 -10.62 19.32
CA SER A 25 11.83 -11.69 18.50
C SER A 25 10.72 -12.50 17.85
N VAL A 26 10.81 -12.75 16.55
CA VAL A 26 9.85 -13.60 15.82
C VAL A 26 10.61 -14.74 15.17
N VAL A 27 10.03 -15.94 15.23
CA VAL A 27 10.53 -17.15 14.58
C VAL A 27 9.61 -17.47 13.41
N TYR A 28 10.19 -17.67 12.24
CA TYR A 28 9.50 -18.16 11.05
C TYR A 28 10.12 -19.49 10.65
N GLU A 29 9.30 -20.52 10.46
CA GLU A 29 9.75 -21.84 10.09
C GLU A 29 8.85 -22.43 9.00
N ASP A 30 9.44 -22.98 7.95
CA ASP A 30 8.75 -23.74 6.91
C ASP A 30 8.92 -25.24 7.16
N PHE A 31 7.82 -25.99 7.17
CA PHE A 31 7.83 -27.43 7.31
C PHE A 31 7.92 -28.13 5.94
N PRO A 32 8.46 -29.37 5.89
CA PRO A 32 8.64 -30.09 4.63
C PRO A 32 7.36 -30.42 3.85
N ASP A 33 6.21 -30.39 4.52
CA ASP A 33 4.87 -30.59 3.95
C ASP A 33 4.24 -29.30 3.39
N GLY A 34 4.94 -28.16 3.54
CA GLY A 34 4.51 -26.86 3.06
C GLY A 34 3.69 -26.05 4.09
N GLU A 35 3.54 -26.53 5.31
CA GLU A 35 3.01 -25.71 6.41
C GLU A 35 4.09 -24.74 6.90
N LEU A 36 3.65 -23.65 7.53
CA LEU A 36 4.55 -22.67 8.14
C LEU A 36 4.20 -22.47 9.62
N LEU A 37 5.18 -21.98 10.38
CA LEU A 37 5.03 -21.52 11.76
C LEU A 37 5.56 -20.09 11.87
N ALA A 38 4.76 -19.20 12.45
CA ALA A 38 5.21 -17.91 12.95
C ALA A 38 4.94 -17.85 14.46
N ALA A 39 5.96 -17.55 15.25
CA ALA A 39 5.88 -17.51 16.71
C ALA A 39 6.68 -16.34 17.28
N THR A 40 6.26 -15.85 18.43
CA THR A 40 6.95 -14.79 19.17
C THR A 40 7.28 -15.29 20.60
N PRO A 41 8.39 -16.00 20.77
CA PRO A 41 8.68 -16.72 22.03
C PRO A 41 8.99 -15.82 23.24
N ASP A 42 9.42 -14.58 22.99
CA ASP A 42 9.88 -13.65 24.03
C ASP A 42 8.90 -12.47 24.24
N ILE A 43 7.58 -12.79 24.27
CA ILE A 43 6.53 -11.76 24.39
C ILE A 43 6.07 -11.53 25.84
N ASP A 44 6.69 -12.15 26.80
CA ASP A 44 6.33 -12.07 28.21
C ASP A 44 6.37 -10.61 28.75
N ASP A 45 5.47 -10.29 29.68
CA ASP A 45 5.41 -8.99 30.40
C ASP A 45 4.97 -7.75 29.58
N ALA A 46 4.32 -7.91 28.40
CA ALA A 46 3.74 -6.78 27.68
C ALA A 46 2.24 -6.66 27.96
N ASP A 47 1.77 -5.45 28.28
CA ASP A 47 0.33 -5.17 28.43
C ASP A 47 -0.40 -5.05 27.06
N ARG A 48 0.36 -4.62 26.05
CA ARG A 48 -0.13 -4.39 24.67
C ARG A 48 0.84 -4.94 23.63
N ALA A 49 0.30 -5.59 22.61
CA ALA A 49 1.01 -6.01 21.41
C ALA A 49 0.51 -5.25 20.16
N VAL A 50 1.44 -4.77 19.35
CA VAL A 50 1.15 -4.19 18.02
C VAL A 50 1.79 -5.09 16.97
N ILE A 51 0.97 -5.82 16.21
CA ILE A 51 1.43 -6.70 15.14
C ILE A 51 1.43 -5.93 13.84
N VAL A 52 2.59 -5.79 13.19
CA VAL A 52 2.77 -5.10 11.91
C VAL A 52 3.00 -6.14 10.82
N ALA A 53 2.00 -6.38 9.97
CA ALA A 53 2.07 -7.44 8.97
C ALA A 53 1.36 -7.09 7.66
N SER A 54 2.13 -6.89 6.59
CA SER A 54 1.62 -6.76 5.23
C SER A 54 1.23 -8.12 4.67
N THR A 55 -0.05 -8.29 4.31
CA THR A 55 -0.59 -9.58 3.86
C THR A 55 -0.42 -9.76 2.35
N THR A 56 0.82 -9.77 1.89
CA THR A 56 1.19 -9.78 0.46
C THR A 56 0.96 -11.13 -0.24
N SER A 57 0.78 -12.20 0.51
CA SER A 57 0.57 -13.57 0.01
C SER A 57 -0.40 -14.37 0.91
N ALA A 58 -0.79 -15.56 0.49
CA ALA A 58 -1.60 -16.45 1.32
C ALA A 58 -0.85 -16.89 2.59
N GLU A 59 0.46 -17.16 2.46
CA GLU A 59 1.34 -17.49 3.58
C GLU A 59 1.39 -16.34 4.58
N ALA A 60 1.52 -15.09 4.12
CA ALA A 60 1.54 -13.90 5.00
C ALA A 60 0.22 -13.72 5.77
N HIS A 61 -0.93 -14.14 5.22
CA HIS A 61 -2.19 -14.15 5.97
C HIS A 61 -2.18 -15.22 7.07
N ILE A 62 -1.69 -16.42 6.78
CA ILE A 62 -1.58 -17.48 7.80
C ILE A 62 -0.60 -17.08 8.90
N GLU A 63 0.56 -16.53 8.52
CA GLU A 63 1.55 -16.00 9.44
C GLU A 63 0.94 -14.97 10.40
N LEU A 64 0.18 -13.98 9.88
CA LEU A 64 -0.51 -13.00 10.70
C LEU A 64 -1.47 -13.66 11.72
N LEU A 65 -2.29 -14.61 11.27
CA LEU A 65 -3.22 -15.32 12.16
C LEU A 65 -2.50 -16.10 13.26
N GLN A 66 -1.36 -16.72 12.96
CA GLN A 66 -0.55 -17.42 13.95
C GLN A 66 0.11 -16.45 14.95
N LEU A 67 0.59 -15.29 14.50
CA LEU A 67 1.13 -14.26 15.40
C LEU A 67 0.04 -13.71 16.34
N GLN A 68 -1.18 -13.49 15.83
CA GLN A 68 -2.32 -13.08 16.64
C GLN A 68 -2.64 -14.14 17.71
N ASP A 69 -2.70 -15.42 17.33
CA ASP A 69 -2.97 -16.54 18.26
C ASP A 69 -1.85 -16.65 19.33
N ALA A 70 -0.59 -16.49 18.94
CA ALA A 70 0.54 -16.50 19.86
C ALA A 70 0.48 -15.38 20.91
N VAL A 71 0.02 -14.18 20.52
CA VAL A 71 -0.20 -13.05 21.44
C VAL A 71 -1.33 -13.36 22.43
N VAL A 72 -2.44 -13.93 21.97
CA VAL A 72 -3.56 -14.34 22.81
C VAL A 72 -3.14 -15.42 23.81
N GLU A 73 -2.40 -16.45 23.36
CA GLU A 73 -1.88 -17.52 24.22
C GLU A 73 -0.87 -17.02 25.26
N ALA A 74 -0.11 -15.95 24.95
CA ALA A 74 0.77 -15.29 25.90
C ALA A 74 0.02 -14.47 26.98
N GLY A 75 -1.30 -14.28 26.81
CA GLY A 75 -2.15 -13.58 27.78
C GLY A 75 -2.05 -12.05 27.72
N ILE A 76 -1.65 -11.51 26.57
CA ILE A 76 -1.61 -10.05 26.34
C ILE A 76 -3.04 -9.50 26.31
N GLU A 77 -3.28 -8.40 27.03
CA GLU A 77 -4.63 -7.87 27.25
C GLU A 77 -5.15 -7.08 26.03
N GLU A 78 -4.27 -6.42 25.26
CA GLU A 78 -4.63 -5.59 24.11
C GLU A 78 -3.79 -5.97 22.88
N THR A 79 -4.45 -6.31 21.79
CA THR A 79 -3.80 -6.59 20.50
C THR A 79 -4.27 -5.61 19.44
N VAL A 80 -3.33 -4.85 18.87
CA VAL A 80 -3.57 -4.00 17.71
C VAL A 80 -2.90 -4.61 16.49
N THR A 81 -3.64 -4.83 15.43
CA THR A 81 -3.09 -5.32 14.16
C THR A 81 -2.95 -4.18 13.16
N VAL A 82 -1.73 -3.87 12.78
CA VAL A 82 -1.41 -2.93 11.70
C VAL A 82 -1.18 -3.72 10.43
N ILE A 83 -1.98 -3.43 9.40
CA ILE A 83 -1.88 -4.05 8.07
C ILE A 83 -1.39 -2.98 7.09
N PRO A 84 -0.06 -2.84 6.88
CA PRO A 84 0.48 -1.81 6.00
C PRO A 84 0.01 -1.97 4.56
N TYR A 85 -0.08 -3.22 4.07
CA TYR A 85 -0.74 -3.56 2.80
C TYR A 85 -1.70 -4.72 3.00
N MET A 86 -2.98 -4.48 2.71
CA MET A 86 -4.00 -5.50 2.79
C MET A 86 -4.12 -6.27 1.46
N GLY A 87 -3.60 -7.48 1.43
CA GLY A 87 -3.83 -8.41 0.34
C GLY A 87 -5.33 -8.67 0.15
N TYR A 88 -5.76 -8.87 -1.09
CA TYR A 88 -7.17 -8.96 -1.49
C TYR A 88 -8.00 -7.67 -1.26
N GLY A 89 -7.45 -6.59 -0.74
CA GLY A 89 -8.16 -5.32 -0.51
C GLY A 89 -8.85 -4.75 -1.76
N ARG A 90 -8.31 -5.05 -2.96
CA ARG A 90 -8.89 -4.67 -4.27
C ARG A 90 -10.08 -5.55 -4.71
N GLN A 91 -10.43 -6.59 -3.94
CA GLN A 91 -11.57 -7.48 -4.19
C GLN A 91 -12.66 -7.18 -3.15
N ASP A 92 -13.05 -5.93 -3.09
CA ASP A 92 -13.98 -5.31 -2.14
C ASP A 92 -15.44 -5.44 -2.56
N ALA A 93 -15.68 -5.84 -3.80
CA ALA A 93 -17.00 -6.12 -4.39
C ALA A 93 -17.03 -7.52 -5.03
N PRO A 94 -18.23 -8.11 -5.28
CA PRO A 94 -18.35 -9.39 -5.98
C PRO A 94 -17.77 -9.28 -7.40
N TYR A 95 -16.66 -9.98 -7.63
CA TYR A 95 -16.05 -10.01 -8.97
C TYR A 95 -16.68 -11.12 -9.81
N THR A 96 -17.20 -10.75 -10.99
CA THR A 96 -17.65 -11.70 -12.01
C THR A 96 -16.98 -11.35 -13.34
N PRO A 97 -16.58 -12.36 -14.15
CA PRO A 97 -15.88 -12.11 -15.41
C PRO A 97 -16.67 -11.27 -16.43
N ASP A 98 -17.99 -11.23 -16.31
CA ASP A 98 -18.91 -10.49 -17.18
C ASP A 98 -19.50 -9.23 -16.50
N GLY A 99 -19.02 -8.87 -15.28
CA GLY A 99 -19.48 -7.70 -14.54
C GLY A 99 -20.89 -7.81 -13.97
N THR A 100 -21.50 -9.00 -13.97
CA THR A 100 -22.82 -9.23 -13.38
C THR A 100 -22.71 -9.73 -11.96
N GLU A 101 -23.59 -9.28 -11.07
CA GLU A 101 -23.68 -9.85 -9.73
C GLU A 101 -24.21 -11.29 -9.80
N ARG A 102 -23.44 -12.24 -9.27
CA ARG A 102 -23.82 -13.65 -9.18
C ARG A 102 -23.66 -14.17 -7.76
N ALA A 103 -24.67 -14.91 -7.27
CA ALA A 103 -24.55 -15.61 -6.00
C ALA A 103 -23.38 -16.63 -6.04
N GLY A 104 -22.64 -16.72 -4.92
CA GLY A 104 -21.52 -17.66 -4.78
C GLY A 104 -20.13 -17.10 -5.14
N TYR A 105 -20.04 -15.86 -5.65
CA TYR A 105 -18.75 -15.18 -5.78
C TYR A 105 -18.39 -14.48 -4.46
N PRO A 106 -17.14 -14.62 -3.95
CA PRO A 106 -16.74 -14.01 -2.70
C PRO A 106 -16.46 -12.52 -2.86
N ILE A 107 -16.63 -11.77 -1.76
CA ILE A 107 -15.93 -10.52 -1.51
C ILE A 107 -14.69 -10.90 -0.71
N SER A 108 -13.54 -11.00 -1.38
CA SER A 108 -12.34 -11.57 -0.76
C SER A 108 -11.80 -10.68 0.35
N ALA A 109 -11.83 -9.35 0.17
CA ALA A 109 -11.47 -8.39 1.21
C ALA A 109 -12.24 -8.65 2.51
N ARG A 110 -13.57 -8.85 2.42
CA ARG A 110 -14.42 -9.14 3.58
C ARG A 110 -14.09 -10.48 4.23
N ALA A 111 -13.77 -11.50 3.44
CA ALA A 111 -13.40 -12.81 3.98
C ALA A 111 -12.11 -12.73 4.80
N MET A 112 -11.11 -11.98 4.30
CA MET A 112 -9.84 -11.76 5.00
C MET A 112 -10.03 -10.88 6.23
N ALA A 113 -10.76 -9.77 6.12
CA ALA A 113 -11.04 -8.89 7.25
C ALA A 113 -11.68 -9.63 8.44
N ARG A 114 -12.68 -10.49 8.18
CA ARG A 114 -13.31 -11.32 9.22
C ARG A 114 -12.35 -12.32 9.85
N ALA A 115 -11.50 -12.96 9.06
CA ALA A 115 -10.51 -13.89 9.60
C ALA A 115 -9.52 -13.15 10.52
N ILE A 116 -9.01 -12.00 10.09
CA ILE A 116 -8.08 -11.17 10.88
C ILE A 116 -8.73 -10.66 12.17
N SER A 117 -10.03 -10.35 12.15
CA SER A 117 -10.75 -9.84 13.32
C SER A 117 -10.82 -10.84 14.48
N THR A 118 -10.49 -12.12 14.27
CA THR A 118 -10.64 -13.15 15.31
C THR A 118 -9.57 -13.10 16.40
N GLY A 119 -8.43 -12.48 16.16
CA GLY A 119 -7.28 -12.45 17.09
C GLY A 119 -6.75 -11.04 17.37
N THR A 120 -7.61 -10.01 17.29
CA THR A 120 -7.21 -8.62 17.52
C THR A 120 -8.35 -7.79 18.07
N ASP A 121 -8.04 -6.73 18.82
CA ASP A 121 -9.03 -5.80 19.38
C ASP A 121 -9.27 -4.59 18.46
N ARG A 122 -8.27 -4.23 17.66
CA ARG A 122 -8.31 -3.09 16.73
C ARG A 122 -7.42 -3.33 15.51
N VAL A 123 -7.83 -2.81 14.36
CA VAL A 123 -7.06 -2.85 13.12
C VAL A 123 -6.72 -1.44 12.64
N LEU A 124 -5.48 -1.22 12.20
CA LEU A 124 -5.09 -0.08 11.40
C LEU A 124 -4.68 -0.60 10.00
N THR A 125 -5.19 0.01 8.93
CA THR A 125 -4.75 -0.33 7.57
C THR A 125 -4.29 0.93 6.84
N VAL A 126 -3.12 0.85 6.18
CA VAL A 126 -2.53 2.04 5.53
C VAL A 126 -3.10 2.19 4.13
N SER A 127 -3.63 3.36 3.83
CA SER A 127 -4.17 3.78 2.51
C SER A 127 -4.87 2.63 1.78
N PRO A 128 -5.92 2.01 2.37
CA PRO A 128 -6.65 0.93 1.72
C PRO A 128 -7.22 1.42 0.39
N HIS A 129 -7.26 0.54 -0.63
CA HIS A 129 -7.76 0.87 -1.97
C HIS A 129 -9.14 1.53 -1.95
N GLU A 130 -10.01 1.05 -1.05
CA GLU A 130 -11.28 1.66 -0.71
C GLU A 130 -11.42 1.70 0.81
N THR A 131 -11.71 2.85 1.40
CA THR A 131 -11.85 3.00 2.86
C THR A 131 -13.00 2.17 3.44
N THR A 132 -14.00 1.86 2.63
CA THR A 132 -15.12 0.97 2.99
C THR A 132 -14.68 -0.45 3.37
N VAL A 133 -13.46 -0.86 2.99
CA VAL A 133 -12.86 -2.15 3.44
C VAL A 133 -12.75 -2.21 4.95
N CYS A 134 -12.57 -1.08 5.64
CA CYS A 134 -12.55 -1.01 7.10
C CYS A 134 -13.87 -1.48 7.74
N GLU A 135 -15.00 -1.31 7.05
CA GLU A 135 -16.32 -1.77 7.52
C GLU A 135 -16.50 -3.30 7.46
N PHE A 136 -15.57 -4.02 6.84
CA PHE A 136 -15.62 -5.49 6.76
C PHE A 136 -15.05 -6.19 8.00
N PHE A 137 -14.30 -5.48 8.83
CA PHE A 137 -13.78 -6.03 10.08
C PHE A 137 -14.88 -6.12 11.12
N ASP A 138 -14.83 -7.16 11.94
CA ASP A 138 -15.78 -7.36 13.06
C ASP A 138 -15.29 -6.64 14.35
N VAL A 139 -14.17 -5.92 14.28
CA VAL A 139 -13.58 -5.06 15.33
C VAL A 139 -13.38 -3.65 14.79
N PRO A 140 -13.15 -2.63 15.64
CA PRO A 140 -12.81 -1.28 15.18
C PRO A 140 -11.63 -1.31 14.20
N ALA A 141 -11.78 -0.67 13.04
CA ALA A 141 -10.76 -0.61 12.01
C ALA A 141 -10.68 0.80 11.41
N ASP A 142 -9.50 1.38 11.42
CA ASP A 142 -9.27 2.74 10.97
C ASP A 142 -8.26 2.79 9.82
N PRO A 143 -8.51 3.59 8.76
CA PRO A 143 -7.54 3.84 7.72
C PRO A 143 -6.49 4.85 8.20
N VAL A 144 -5.22 4.61 7.86
CA VAL A 144 -4.09 5.52 8.07
C VAL A 144 -3.72 6.12 6.72
N ASP A 145 -3.76 7.43 6.57
CA ASP A 145 -3.29 8.09 5.33
C ASP A 145 -1.75 8.19 5.34
N ALA A 146 -1.13 7.74 4.26
CA ALA A 146 0.32 7.79 4.07
C ALA A 146 0.74 8.53 2.78
N ALA A 147 -0.20 9.11 2.05
CA ALA A 147 0.06 9.72 0.75
C ALA A 147 1.09 10.86 0.83
N ALA A 148 0.99 11.70 1.85
CA ALA A 148 1.87 12.86 2.04
C ALA A 148 3.36 12.49 2.09
N HIS A 149 3.71 11.32 2.62
CA HIS A 149 5.11 10.85 2.72
C HIS A 149 5.77 10.64 1.34
N LEU A 150 4.98 10.44 0.28
CA LEU A 150 5.52 10.31 -1.08
C LEU A 150 6.16 11.60 -1.61
N ALA A 151 5.96 12.74 -0.95
CA ALA A 151 6.63 13.99 -1.28
C ALA A 151 8.10 14.03 -0.80
N GLU A 152 8.44 13.31 0.28
CA GLU A 152 9.74 13.37 0.94
C GLU A 152 10.92 12.99 0.03
N PRO A 153 10.86 11.92 -0.79
CA PRO A 153 11.97 11.50 -1.63
C PRO A 153 12.06 12.26 -2.95
N LEU A 154 11.09 13.12 -3.26
CA LEU A 154 11.12 13.90 -4.49
C LEU A 154 12.25 14.93 -4.48
N PRO A 155 12.87 15.25 -5.63
CA PRO A 155 13.84 16.35 -5.71
C PRO A 155 13.24 17.65 -5.17
N SER A 156 14.00 18.36 -4.35
CA SER A 156 13.57 19.63 -3.72
C SER A 156 13.28 20.76 -4.72
N GLU A 157 13.80 20.63 -5.94
CA GLU A 157 13.63 21.61 -7.02
C GLU A 157 13.06 20.90 -8.26
N LEU A 158 11.73 20.79 -8.30
CA LEU A 158 11.01 20.40 -9.52
C LEU A 158 10.60 21.62 -10.32
N THR A 159 10.73 21.55 -11.64
CA THR A 159 10.37 22.63 -12.56
C THR A 159 8.89 22.63 -12.85
N ASP A 160 8.15 23.61 -12.30
CA ASP A 160 6.70 23.78 -12.49
C ASP A 160 5.91 22.46 -12.40
N PRO A 161 6.01 21.74 -11.23
CA PRO A 161 5.58 20.37 -11.14
C PRO A 161 4.07 20.19 -11.33
N VAL A 162 3.70 19.06 -11.96
CA VAL A 162 2.31 18.58 -12.04
C VAL A 162 2.23 17.25 -11.33
N PHE A 163 1.34 17.15 -10.36
CA PHE A 163 1.00 15.90 -9.67
C PHE A 163 -0.21 15.29 -10.35
N LEU A 164 -0.03 14.09 -10.93
CA LEU A 164 -1.05 13.43 -11.72
C LEU A 164 -1.52 12.14 -11.06
N SER A 165 -2.82 11.98 -10.91
CA SER A 165 -3.40 10.67 -10.58
C SER A 165 -3.75 9.88 -11.85
N PRO A 166 -3.77 8.53 -11.79
CA PRO A 166 -4.09 7.68 -12.94
C PRO A 166 -5.54 7.78 -13.41
N ASP A 167 -6.42 8.35 -12.59
CA ASP A 167 -7.82 8.67 -12.92
C ASP A 167 -8.41 9.65 -11.89
N ALA A 168 -9.64 10.08 -12.13
CA ALA A 168 -10.34 11.05 -11.28
C ALA A 168 -10.64 10.52 -9.86
N GLY A 169 -10.66 9.20 -9.65
CA GLY A 169 -10.93 8.60 -8.33
C GLY A 169 -9.74 8.68 -7.36
N ALA A 170 -8.53 8.90 -7.86
CA ALA A 170 -7.31 8.97 -7.06
C ALA A 170 -6.74 10.41 -6.94
N VAL A 171 -7.53 11.44 -7.26
CA VAL A 171 -7.08 12.85 -7.23
C VAL A 171 -6.69 13.28 -5.83
N ASP A 172 -7.43 12.89 -4.80
CA ASP A 172 -7.16 13.24 -3.40
C ASP A 172 -5.75 12.81 -2.96
N LEU A 173 -5.25 11.69 -3.48
CA LEU A 173 -3.90 11.20 -3.22
C LEU A 173 -2.84 12.14 -3.86
N ALA A 174 -3.06 12.58 -5.10
CA ALA A 174 -2.17 13.53 -5.75
C ALA A 174 -2.21 14.92 -5.07
N GLU A 175 -3.38 15.34 -4.57
CA GLU A 175 -3.52 16.58 -3.79
C GLU A 175 -2.75 16.51 -2.47
N SER A 176 -2.81 15.38 -1.75
CA SER A 176 -2.06 15.17 -0.51
C SER A 176 -0.54 15.26 -0.73
N VAL A 177 -0.03 14.64 -1.80
CA VAL A 177 1.41 14.71 -2.15
C VAL A 177 1.81 16.12 -2.58
N GLN A 178 1.00 16.80 -3.40
CA GLN A 178 1.25 18.17 -3.83
C GLN A 178 1.25 19.14 -2.63
N ALA A 179 0.31 19.00 -1.71
CA ALA A 179 0.23 19.83 -0.51
C ALA A 179 1.47 19.65 0.39
N ALA A 180 1.95 18.42 0.56
CA ALA A 180 3.16 18.11 1.31
C ALA A 180 4.42 18.62 0.60
N TYR A 181 4.47 18.58 -0.73
CA TYR A 181 5.59 19.13 -1.52
C TYR A 181 5.62 20.66 -1.48
N GLY A 182 4.46 21.32 -1.33
CA GLY A 182 4.32 22.76 -1.07
C GLY A 182 4.04 23.62 -2.29
N HIS A 183 4.20 23.15 -3.53
CA HIS A 183 3.84 23.86 -4.74
C HIS A 183 3.60 22.93 -5.93
N GLY A 184 3.03 23.46 -7.01
CA GLY A 184 2.68 22.69 -8.20
C GLY A 184 1.19 22.68 -8.47
N THR A 185 0.79 22.01 -9.54
CA THR A 185 -0.62 21.83 -9.92
C THR A 185 -1.00 20.37 -9.83
N VAL A 186 -2.29 20.09 -9.58
CA VAL A 186 -2.83 18.72 -9.57
C VAL A 186 -3.72 18.54 -10.79
N ASP A 187 -3.68 17.37 -11.38
CA ASP A 187 -4.55 16.95 -12.48
C ASP A 187 -4.67 15.41 -12.49
N TYR A 188 -5.43 14.85 -13.41
CA TYR A 188 -5.61 13.41 -13.56
C TYR A 188 -5.62 12.99 -15.02
N PHE A 189 -5.46 11.68 -15.26
CA PHE A 189 -5.59 11.13 -16.59
C PHE A 189 -7.05 10.83 -16.93
N GLU A 190 -7.51 11.38 -18.05
CA GLU A 190 -8.77 10.96 -18.67
C GLU A 190 -8.55 9.70 -19.52
N LYS A 191 -9.47 8.74 -19.36
CA LYS A 191 -9.50 7.51 -20.14
C LYS A 191 -10.67 7.59 -21.15
N THR A 192 -10.38 7.88 -22.39
CA THR A 192 -11.41 7.89 -23.46
C THR A 192 -11.41 6.57 -24.19
N ARG A 193 -12.53 5.84 -24.15
CA ARG A 193 -12.72 4.63 -24.98
C ARG A 193 -13.02 5.02 -26.41
N LEU A 194 -12.10 4.74 -27.33
CA LEU A 194 -12.25 4.98 -28.76
C LEU A 194 -12.98 3.82 -29.49
N SER A 195 -12.77 2.57 -29.01
CA SER A 195 -13.44 1.36 -29.50
C SER A 195 -13.40 0.24 -28.45
N GLY A 196 -13.96 -0.93 -28.74
CA GLY A 196 -14.11 -2.03 -27.78
C GLY A 196 -12.82 -2.51 -27.08
N SER A 197 -11.64 -2.23 -27.64
CA SER A 197 -10.34 -2.60 -27.07
C SER A 197 -9.33 -1.45 -27.03
N GLU A 198 -9.67 -0.28 -27.55
CA GLU A 198 -8.76 0.85 -27.69
C GLU A 198 -9.12 1.96 -26.68
N VAL A 199 -8.21 2.24 -25.76
CA VAL A 199 -8.37 3.27 -24.74
C VAL A 199 -7.27 4.31 -24.95
N GLU A 200 -7.66 5.56 -25.18
CA GLU A 200 -6.74 6.70 -25.15
C GLU A 200 -6.65 7.21 -23.72
N ILE A 201 -5.41 7.43 -23.28
CA ILE A 201 -5.09 7.99 -21.96
C ILE A 201 -4.40 9.34 -22.20
N ALA A 202 -4.91 10.40 -21.61
CA ALA A 202 -4.33 11.73 -21.69
C ALA A 202 -4.51 12.50 -20.37
N PRO A 203 -3.57 13.39 -19.96
CA PRO A 203 -3.87 14.38 -18.91
C PRO A 203 -5.10 15.18 -19.32
N SER A 204 -5.99 15.53 -18.36
CA SER A 204 -7.29 16.11 -18.69
C SER A 204 -7.15 17.47 -19.39
N ASP A 205 -6.58 18.48 -18.73
CA ASP A 205 -6.48 19.85 -19.26
C ASP A 205 -5.08 20.46 -19.15
N THR A 206 -4.16 19.84 -18.40
CA THR A 206 -2.88 20.44 -18.04
C THR A 206 -1.83 20.27 -19.13
N ALA A 207 -1.22 21.38 -19.55
CA ALA A 207 -0.02 21.33 -20.41
C ALA A 207 1.15 20.72 -19.62
N VAL A 208 1.80 19.70 -20.18
CA VAL A 208 2.91 18.97 -19.54
C VAL A 208 4.27 19.26 -20.16
N ALA A 209 4.31 19.88 -21.34
CA ALA A 209 5.54 20.14 -22.07
C ALA A 209 6.52 21.01 -21.25
N GLY A 210 7.75 20.53 -21.09
CA GLY A 210 8.82 21.20 -20.35
C GLY A 210 8.65 21.23 -18.83
N ARG A 211 7.65 20.54 -18.27
CA ARG A 211 7.36 20.48 -16.85
C ARG A 211 7.81 19.14 -16.24
N ASP A 212 8.10 19.13 -14.96
CA ASP A 212 8.32 17.90 -14.20
C ASP A 212 6.98 17.31 -13.77
N ILE A 213 6.82 16.02 -14.00
CA ILE A 213 5.57 15.33 -13.71
C ILE A 213 5.80 14.30 -12.59
N VAL A 214 4.92 14.29 -11.62
CA VAL A 214 4.87 13.26 -10.56
C VAL A 214 3.56 12.51 -10.70
N ILE A 215 3.61 11.26 -11.18
CA ILE A 215 2.43 10.40 -11.20
C ILE A 215 2.32 9.73 -9.84
N VAL A 216 1.14 9.83 -9.19
CA VAL A 216 0.91 9.26 -7.86
C VAL A 216 -0.22 8.23 -7.93
N ASP A 217 0.00 7.05 -7.35
CA ASP A 217 -0.97 5.96 -7.33
C ASP A 217 -0.97 5.28 -5.95
N ASP A 218 -2.08 4.68 -5.56
CA ASP A 218 -2.15 3.88 -4.35
C ASP A 218 -1.38 2.55 -4.51
N ILE A 219 -1.59 1.83 -5.61
CA ILE A 219 -1.03 0.50 -5.86
C ILE A 219 -0.44 0.39 -7.26
N ILE A 220 0.85 0.10 -7.36
CA ILE A 220 1.46 -0.32 -8.64
C ILE A 220 1.71 -1.83 -8.60
N ALA A 221 0.86 -2.61 -9.30
CA ALA A 221 1.00 -4.06 -9.42
C ALA A 221 1.87 -4.45 -10.62
N THR A 222 1.30 -4.58 -11.81
CA THR A 222 2.03 -5.01 -13.03
C THR A 222 2.74 -3.86 -13.76
N GLY A 223 2.49 -2.62 -13.36
CA GLY A 223 3.03 -1.41 -13.97
C GLY A 223 2.54 -1.11 -15.40
N SER A 224 1.54 -1.83 -15.90
CA SER A 224 1.10 -1.67 -17.31
C SER A 224 0.43 -0.32 -17.55
N THR A 225 -0.54 0.09 -16.72
CA THR A 225 -1.19 1.41 -16.81
C THR A 225 -0.17 2.52 -16.62
N MET A 226 0.66 2.40 -15.56
CA MET A 226 1.68 3.40 -15.24
C MET A 226 2.69 3.58 -16.39
N SER A 227 3.17 2.48 -17.00
CA SER A 227 4.10 2.58 -18.13
C SER A 227 3.47 3.23 -19.38
N GLN A 228 2.19 3.06 -19.63
CA GLN A 228 1.46 3.74 -20.68
C GLN A 228 1.34 5.25 -20.39
N SER A 229 1.00 5.62 -19.15
CA SER A 229 0.94 7.03 -18.73
C SER A 229 2.28 7.74 -18.90
N ILE A 230 3.38 7.10 -18.49
CA ILE A 230 4.74 7.65 -18.66
C ILE A 230 5.07 7.86 -20.15
N ALA A 231 4.75 6.89 -21.02
CA ALA A 231 5.01 7.01 -22.45
C ALA A 231 4.24 8.19 -23.07
N VAL A 232 2.96 8.35 -22.72
CA VAL A 232 2.13 9.48 -23.19
C VAL A 232 2.70 10.83 -22.75
N LEU A 233 3.22 10.94 -21.54
CA LEU A 233 3.84 12.17 -21.04
C LEU A 233 5.14 12.49 -21.77
N ASN A 234 5.98 11.48 -22.01
CA ASN A 234 7.21 11.65 -22.79
C ASN A 234 6.92 12.04 -24.23
N ASP A 235 5.89 11.47 -24.87
CA ASP A 235 5.44 11.86 -26.22
C ASP A 235 4.88 13.30 -26.29
N ARG A 236 4.55 13.88 -25.12
CA ARG A 236 4.08 15.27 -24.96
C ARG A 236 5.17 16.21 -24.45
N ASP A 237 6.43 15.82 -24.55
CA ASP A 237 7.61 16.61 -24.18
C ASP A 237 7.65 17.00 -22.68
N ALA A 238 7.15 16.15 -21.76
CA ALA A 238 7.40 16.31 -20.32
C ALA A 238 8.93 16.33 -20.05
N ALA A 239 9.40 17.18 -19.13
CA ALA A 239 10.83 17.31 -18.87
C ALA A 239 11.39 16.09 -18.15
N ARG A 240 10.74 15.67 -17.06
CA ARG A 240 11.05 14.47 -16.30
C ARG A 240 9.74 13.87 -15.76
N VAL A 241 9.69 12.54 -15.65
CA VAL A 241 8.52 11.85 -15.08
C VAL A 241 8.97 11.02 -13.89
N PHE A 242 8.45 11.36 -12.72
CA PHE A 242 8.61 10.62 -11.47
C PHE A 242 7.34 9.83 -11.16
N VAL A 243 7.47 8.79 -10.37
CA VAL A 243 6.34 7.97 -9.91
C VAL A 243 6.41 7.82 -8.41
N GLY A 244 5.34 8.20 -7.71
CA GLY A 244 5.10 7.92 -6.30
C GLY A 244 4.05 6.82 -6.13
N CYS A 245 4.25 5.85 -5.22
CA CYS A 245 3.33 4.77 -4.99
C CYS A 245 3.27 4.38 -3.52
N VAL A 246 2.08 4.37 -2.92
CA VAL A 246 1.96 3.93 -1.53
C VAL A 246 2.31 2.44 -1.43
N HIS A 247 1.71 1.59 -2.26
CA HIS A 247 1.92 0.15 -2.20
C HIS A 247 2.69 -0.36 -3.43
N PRO A 248 4.03 -0.44 -3.37
CA PRO A 248 4.84 -0.88 -4.50
C PRO A 248 4.84 -2.42 -4.63
N VAL A 249 3.70 -3.00 -5.04
CA VAL A 249 3.57 -4.47 -5.24
C VAL A 249 4.59 -4.95 -6.27
N LEU A 250 4.69 -4.28 -7.40
CA LEU A 250 5.72 -4.42 -8.45
C LEU A 250 6.02 -5.87 -8.84
N VAL A 251 4.96 -6.62 -9.17
CA VAL A 251 5.08 -8.02 -9.59
C VAL A 251 5.66 -8.17 -10.99
N ASP A 252 6.17 -9.34 -11.27
CA ASP A 252 6.73 -9.75 -12.56
C ASP A 252 7.81 -8.77 -13.07
N ASN A 253 7.60 -8.21 -14.25
CA ASN A 253 8.51 -7.29 -14.90
C ASN A 253 8.09 -5.80 -14.78
N ALA A 254 7.30 -5.44 -13.77
CA ALA A 254 6.78 -4.08 -13.59
C ALA A 254 7.90 -3.02 -13.63
N ARG A 255 8.98 -3.21 -12.85
CA ARG A 255 10.12 -2.28 -12.85
C ARG A 255 10.77 -2.10 -14.21
N ILE A 256 10.88 -3.19 -14.99
CA ILE A 256 11.45 -3.13 -16.35
C ILE A 256 10.52 -2.35 -17.27
N LYS A 257 9.20 -2.53 -17.15
CA LYS A 257 8.21 -1.76 -17.94
C LYS A 257 8.33 -0.27 -17.66
N LEU A 258 8.37 0.12 -16.38
CA LEU A 258 8.50 1.52 -15.97
C LEU A 258 9.81 2.14 -16.48
N ALA A 259 10.94 1.45 -16.30
CA ALA A 259 12.23 1.90 -16.78
C ALA A 259 12.26 2.07 -18.31
N ARG A 260 11.69 1.11 -19.07
CA ARG A 260 11.60 1.21 -20.54
C ARG A 260 10.67 2.30 -21.02
N ALA A 261 9.68 2.69 -20.22
CA ALA A 261 8.81 3.82 -20.52
C ALA A 261 9.50 5.18 -20.28
N GLY A 262 10.68 5.20 -19.68
CA GLY A 262 11.47 6.41 -19.47
C GLY A 262 11.15 7.15 -18.17
N VAL A 263 10.75 6.42 -17.09
CA VAL A 263 10.62 7.02 -15.76
C VAL A 263 11.99 7.47 -15.25
N GLU A 264 12.05 8.66 -14.65
CA GLU A 264 13.26 9.19 -14.00
C GLU A 264 13.55 8.43 -12.69
N ALA A 265 12.54 8.31 -11.83
CA ALA A 265 12.61 7.55 -10.59
C ALA A 265 11.25 7.03 -10.17
N VAL A 266 11.25 5.94 -9.39
CA VAL A 266 10.07 5.37 -8.73
C VAL A 266 10.32 5.36 -7.23
N TYR A 267 9.44 5.97 -6.47
CA TYR A 267 9.46 6.05 -5.02
C TYR A 267 8.25 5.33 -4.45
N GLY A 268 8.47 4.51 -3.45
CA GLY A 268 7.42 3.81 -2.73
C GLY A 268 7.57 3.97 -1.23
N THR A 269 6.51 3.66 -0.50
CA THR A 269 6.58 3.54 0.95
C THR A 269 7.02 2.12 1.35
N ASP A 270 7.32 1.95 2.62
CA ASP A 270 7.66 0.66 3.23
C ASP A 270 6.44 -0.20 3.62
N THR A 271 5.23 0.18 3.19
CA THR A 271 4.04 -0.69 3.29
C THR A 271 4.25 -2.05 2.64
N ILE A 272 5.06 -2.11 1.59
CA ILE A 272 5.62 -3.34 1.00
C ILE A 272 7.11 -3.09 0.79
N GLU A 273 7.95 -3.88 1.46
CA GLU A 273 9.40 -3.73 1.36
C GLU A 273 9.92 -4.11 -0.03
N ARG A 274 10.31 -3.12 -0.81
CA ARG A 274 10.90 -3.23 -2.16
C ARG A 274 12.11 -2.30 -2.26
N ALA A 275 12.94 -2.50 -3.26
CA ALA A 275 14.09 -1.63 -3.51
C ALA A 275 13.71 -0.16 -3.85
N VAL A 276 12.45 0.13 -4.07
CA VAL A 276 11.91 1.49 -4.30
C VAL A 276 11.28 2.09 -3.04
N SER A 277 11.14 1.31 -1.96
CA SER A 277 10.58 1.76 -0.69
C SER A 277 11.59 2.66 -0.01
N SER A 278 11.43 3.96 -0.21
CA SER A 278 12.38 5.00 0.19
C SER A 278 11.88 5.87 1.34
N VAL A 279 10.60 5.73 1.71
CA VAL A 279 9.98 6.46 2.82
C VAL A 279 9.23 5.50 3.74
N SER A 280 9.21 5.82 5.03
CA SER A 280 8.49 5.05 6.04
C SER A 280 7.14 5.68 6.35
N VAL A 281 6.13 4.82 6.55
CA VAL A 281 4.82 5.22 7.05
C VAL A 281 4.70 5.07 8.57
N ALA A 282 5.78 4.70 9.24
CA ALA A 282 5.80 4.53 10.69
C ALA A 282 5.30 5.76 11.46
N PRO A 283 5.65 7.03 11.10
CA PRO A 283 5.13 8.20 11.80
C PRO A 283 3.60 8.28 11.76
N SER A 284 2.98 8.10 10.58
CA SER A 284 1.51 8.14 10.47
C SER A 284 0.83 7.00 11.25
N ILE A 285 1.46 5.82 11.33
CA ILE A 285 0.93 4.72 12.14
C ILE A 285 1.07 5.05 13.63
N ALA A 286 2.19 5.62 14.06
CA ALA A 286 2.45 5.97 15.45
C ALA A 286 1.44 7.02 15.97
N ASP A 287 1.05 7.98 15.13
CA ASP A 287 0.04 9.00 15.48
C ASP A 287 -1.35 8.42 15.75
N MET A 288 -1.62 7.18 15.30
CA MET A 288 -2.90 6.48 15.45
C MET A 288 -2.90 5.46 16.59
N LEU A 289 -1.75 5.11 17.16
CA LEU A 289 -1.57 4.13 18.25
C LEU A 289 -1.61 4.78 19.63
#